data_a92959f560d6c792dd8e48e8dd106948
#
_entry.id   a92959f560d6c792dd8e48e8dd106948
#
_cell.length_a   1.000
_cell.length_b   1.000
_cell.length_c   1.000
_cell.angle_alpha   90.00
_cell.angle_beta   90.00
_cell.angle_gamma   90.00
#
_symmetry.space_group_name_H-M   'P 1'
#
loop_
_entity.id
_entity.type
_entity.pdbx_description
1 polymer ?
#
loop_
_entity_poly.entity_id
_entity_poly.type
_entity_poly.pdbx_seq_one_letter_code
_entity_poly.pdbx_strand_id
1 'polypeptide(L)'
;MKNKIAIALFSAALGFAGAAHAEDMVFTSWGGTTQDAQKASWAEGFTAETKINVTQDGPTDYGKIKAMVEAGNVNWDVVDVEGDYAVQAGKLGLLEKLDFSIIDKSKLDPRFVTDYSVGSFYYSFVIGCNKDAVKQCPKSWADVFDVKKFPGKRAFYKWSAPGVIEAALLADGVAADKLYPLDLDRAFKKLDTIKSDIIWWDSGAQSQQLLASAEAPFGSFWNGRLTALAATGVTVETSWTNNITAADSLVVPKGTKNKDAAMKFIAHATSDQAQASFATATGYAPINLDANVLMDGELRQTLPDMQAETQVNADMDYWAEHRDEIGTRWYAWQAQ
;
A
#
# COMPACT_ATOMS: atom_id res chain seq x y z
N MET A 1 -72.27 25.78 48.82
CA MET A 1 -71.33 24.62 48.77
C MET A 1 -70.56 24.72 47.49
N LYS A 2 -69.28 25.10 47.53
CA LYS A 2 -68.42 25.34 46.35
C LYS A 2 -67.45 24.17 46.21
N ASN A 3 -67.63 23.34 45.17
CA ASN A 3 -66.71 22.26 44.82
C ASN A 3 -65.51 22.85 44.07
N LYS A 4 -64.34 22.65 44.64
CA LYS A 4 -63.04 22.93 43.94
C LYS A 4 -62.55 21.63 43.32
N ILE A 5 -62.49 21.61 41.99
CA ILE A 5 -61.87 20.54 41.19
C ILE A 5 -60.38 20.91 41.06
N ALA A 6 -59.57 20.05 41.62
CA ALA A 6 -58.12 20.16 41.46
C ALA A 6 -57.71 19.39 40.17
N ILE A 7 -57.15 20.11 39.19
CA ILE A 7 -56.56 19.53 37.95
C ILE A 7 -55.10 19.22 38.25
N ALA A 8 -54.74 17.95 38.30
CA ALA A 8 -53.36 17.50 38.39
C ALA A 8 -52.73 17.50 36.97
N LEU A 9 -51.80 18.40 36.72
CA LEU A 9 -50.99 18.41 35.51
C LEU A 9 -49.91 17.33 35.64
N PHE A 10 -50.03 16.26 34.83
CA PHE A 10 -49.03 15.22 34.67
C PHE A 10 -48.04 15.69 33.57
N SER A 11 -46.86 16.21 33.96
CA SER A 11 -45.79 16.54 33.02
C SER A 11 -45.10 15.26 32.57
N ALA A 12 -45.43 14.77 31.39
CA ALA A 12 -44.68 13.69 30.75
C ALA A 12 -43.37 14.27 30.23
N ALA A 13 -42.25 13.98 30.91
CA ALA A 13 -40.89 14.21 30.40
C ALA A 13 -40.64 13.19 29.29
N LEU A 14 -40.81 13.60 28.04
CA LEU A 14 -40.29 12.87 26.89
C LEU A 14 -38.76 12.95 26.94
N GLY A 15 -38.13 11.86 27.38
CA GLY A 15 -36.69 11.66 27.19
C GLY A 15 -36.43 11.52 25.71
N PHE A 16 -35.85 12.54 25.10
CA PHE A 16 -35.16 12.40 23.81
C PHE A 16 -33.99 11.44 24.03
N ALA A 17 -34.17 10.16 23.74
CA ALA A 17 -33.10 9.26 23.44
C ALA A 17 -32.52 9.79 22.11
N GLY A 18 -31.45 10.59 22.20
CA GLY A 18 -30.67 10.95 21.04
C GLY A 18 -30.25 9.65 20.37
N ALA A 19 -30.76 9.38 19.19
CA ALA A 19 -30.17 8.36 18.33
C ALA A 19 -28.71 8.74 18.17
N ALA A 20 -27.81 7.98 18.80
CA ALA A 20 -26.40 8.06 18.47
C ALA A 20 -26.31 7.73 16.97
N HIS A 21 -26.18 8.75 16.14
CA HIS A 21 -25.79 8.54 14.76
C HIS A 21 -24.46 7.79 14.83
N ALA A 22 -24.43 6.59 14.26
CA ALA A 22 -23.16 5.91 14.02
C ALA A 22 -22.27 6.90 13.27
N GLU A 23 -21.14 7.20 13.83
CA GLU A 23 -20.16 8.08 13.21
C GLU A 23 -19.64 7.33 11.98
N ASP A 24 -19.82 7.89 10.77
CA ASP A 24 -19.31 7.29 9.54
C ASP A 24 -17.92 7.85 9.25
N MET A 25 -16.98 7.00 8.89
CA MET A 25 -15.67 7.43 8.41
C MET A 25 -15.38 6.85 7.02
N VAL A 26 -14.48 7.49 6.29
CA VAL A 26 -14.06 7.07 4.95
C VAL A 26 -12.62 6.56 5.01
N PHE A 27 -12.44 5.30 4.63
CA PHE A 27 -11.15 4.70 4.36
C PHE A 27 -10.91 4.63 2.86
N THR A 28 -9.78 5.18 2.40
CA THR A 28 -9.42 5.23 0.98
C THR A 28 -8.16 4.41 0.73
N SER A 29 -8.16 3.59 -0.31
CA SER A 29 -7.02 2.76 -0.69
C SER A 29 -6.95 2.52 -2.21
N TRP A 30 -6.13 1.57 -2.64
CA TRP A 30 -5.73 1.33 -4.03
C TRP A 30 -6.73 0.55 -4.88
N GLY A 31 -7.85 0.12 -4.30
CA GLY A 31 -8.85 -0.71 -4.97
C GLY A 31 -8.44 -2.16 -5.18
N GLY A 32 -9.34 -2.92 -5.80
CA GLY A 32 -9.16 -4.34 -6.13
C GLY A 32 -8.94 -5.23 -4.91
N THR A 33 -8.31 -6.38 -5.13
CA THR A 33 -8.14 -7.43 -4.09
C THR A 33 -7.43 -6.95 -2.82
N THR A 34 -6.56 -5.95 -2.91
CA THR A 34 -5.89 -5.38 -1.73
C THR A 34 -6.89 -4.63 -0.84
N GLN A 35 -7.70 -3.75 -1.42
CA GLN A 35 -8.71 -3.02 -0.66
C GLN A 35 -9.83 -3.92 -0.16
N ASP A 36 -10.22 -4.95 -0.92
CA ASP A 36 -11.17 -5.97 -0.46
C ASP A 36 -10.64 -6.70 0.77
N ALA A 37 -9.35 -7.05 0.79
CA ALA A 37 -8.70 -7.66 1.93
C ALA A 37 -8.59 -6.71 3.13
N GLN A 38 -8.28 -5.43 2.92
CA GLN A 38 -8.28 -4.41 3.97
C GLN A 38 -9.69 -4.21 4.57
N LYS A 39 -10.71 -4.19 3.73
CA LYS A 39 -12.09 -4.13 4.20
C LYS A 39 -12.43 -5.32 5.09
N ALA A 40 -12.15 -6.53 4.64
CA ALA A 40 -12.48 -7.76 5.38
C ALA A 40 -11.64 -7.90 6.67
N SER A 41 -10.34 -7.57 6.63
CA SER A 41 -9.42 -7.78 7.74
C SER A 41 -9.42 -6.64 8.76
N TRP A 42 -9.72 -5.41 8.34
CA TRP A 42 -9.63 -4.20 9.18
C TRP A 42 -11.00 -3.55 9.42
N ALA A 43 -11.73 -3.19 8.34
CA ALA A 43 -12.90 -2.34 8.46
C ALA A 43 -14.10 -3.06 9.09
N GLU A 44 -14.33 -4.32 8.73
CA GLU A 44 -15.47 -5.08 9.25
C GLU A 44 -15.34 -5.38 10.76
N GLY A 45 -14.13 -5.77 11.20
CA GLY A 45 -13.83 -5.97 12.62
C GLY A 45 -13.97 -4.68 13.42
N PHE A 46 -13.41 -3.59 12.93
CA PHE A 46 -13.53 -2.26 13.54
C PHE A 46 -14.98 -1.81 13.69
N THR A 47 -15.78 -1.96 12.63
CA THR A 47 -17.22 -1.63 12.66
C THR A 47 -17.99 -2.50 13.66
N ALA A 48 -17.64 -3.79 13.73
CA ALA A 48 -18.29 -4.70 14.69
C ALA A 48 -18.02 -4.30 16.15
N GLU A 49 -16.80 -3.86 16.46
CA GLU A 49 -16.38 -3.43 17.80
C GLU A 49 -16.94 -2.06 18.19
N THR A 50 -16.75 -1.07 17.32
CA THR A 50 -16.96 0.35 17.66
C THR A 50 -18.33 0.89 17.28
N LYS A 51 -19.03 0.22 16.37
CA LYS A 51 -20.26 0.68 15.69
C LYS A 51 -20.02 1.90 14.77
N ILE A 52 -18.77 2.28 14.52
CA ILE A 52 -18.42 3.27 13.52
C ILE A 52 -18.43 2.57 12.15
N ASN A 53 -19.21 3.09 11.21
CA ASN A 53 -19.24 2.52 9.86
C ASN A 53 -18.05 3.01 9.03
N VAL A 54 -17.36 2.10 8.32
CA VAL A 54 -16.22 2.43 7.47
C VAL A 54 -16.60 2.33 6.01
N THR A 55 -16.89 3.48 5.40
CA THR A 55 -17.13 3.58 3.96
C THR A 55 -15.82 3.46 3.19
N GLN A 56 -15.81 2.68 2.11
CA GLN A 56 -14.66 2.51 1.24
C GLN A 56 -14.70 3.52 0.10
N ASP A 57 -13.57 4.19 -0.19
CA ASP A 57 -13.36 5.01 -1.40
C ASP A 57 -12.02 4.63 -2.05
N GLY A 58 -11.83 5.01 -3.31
CA GLY A 58 -10.61 4.73 -4.07
C GLY A 58 -10.78 5.06 -5.56
N PRO A 59 -9.69 4.99 -6.31
CA PRO A 59 -8.33 4.76 -5.84
C PRO A 59 -7.74 5.97 -5.10
N THR A 60 -6.67 5.75 -4.34
CA THR A 60 -5.86 6.82 -3.73
C THR A 60 -5.35 7.78 -4.80
N ASP A 61 -5.48 9.08 -4.53
CA ASP A 61 -5.05 10.18 -5.41
C ASP A 61 -4.40 11.30 -4.58
N TYR A 62 -3.12 11.52 -4.79
CA TYR A 62 -2.33 12.51 -4.03
C TYR A 62 -2.72 13.95 -4.35
N GLY A 63 -3.13 14.23 -5.60
CA GLY A 63 -3.65 15.54 -6.01
C GLY A 63 -4.96 15.86 -5.30
N LYS A 64 -5.84 14.87 -5.16
CA LYS A 64 -7.11 14.99 -4.43
C LYS A 64 -6.88 15.21 -2.92
N ILE A 65 -5.91 14.51 -2.30
CA ILE A 65 -5.54 14.77 -0.89
C ILE A 65 -5.15 16.24 -0.72
N LYS A 66 -4.21 16.71 -1.53
CA LYS A 66 -3.74 18.11 -1.49
C LYS A 66 -4.87 19.09 -1.68
N ALA A 67 -5.70 18.89 -2.71
CA ALA A 67 -6.82 19.79 -3.03
C ALA A 67 -7.85 19.85 -1.89
N MET A 68 -8.21 18.72 -1.27
CA MET A 68 -9.14 18.67 -0.14
C MET A 68 -8.60 19.42 1.08
N VAL A 69 -7.32 19.24 1.40
CA VAL A 69 -6.68 19.90 2.54
C VAL A 69 -6.57 21.42 2.31
N GLU A 70 -6.12 21.84 1.13
CA GLU A 70 -6.00 23.25 0.75
C GLU A 70 -7.36 23.97 0.73
N ALA A 71 -8.42 23.29 0.29
CA ALA A 71 -9.77 23.80 0.28
C ALA A 71 -10.46 23.76 1.65
N GLY A 72 -9.89 23.12 2.67
CA GLY A 72 -10.52 22.92 3.98
C GLY A 72 -11.79 22.06 3.92
N ASN A 73 -11.93 21.22 2.90
CA ASN A 73 -13.07 20.32 2.71
C ASN A 73 -12.60 18.88 2.53
N VAL A 74 -12.20 18.26 3.64
CA VAL A 74 -11.62 16.92 3.67
C VAL A 74 -12.73 15.89 3.84
N ASN A 75 -12.83 14.96 2.87
CA ASN A 75 -13.84 13.91 2.82
C ASN A 75 -13.24 12.50 2.97
N TRP A 76 -11.94 12.38 3.09
CA TRP A 76 -11.21 11.15 3.39
C TRP A 76 -10.64 11.23 4.80
N ASP A 77 -10.84 10.19 5.60
CA ASP A 77 -10.44 10.21 7.01
C ASP A 77 -9.15 9.44 7.26
N VAL A 78 -9.03 8.25 6.66
CA VAL A 78 -7.79 7.49 6.63
C VAL A 78 -7.50 7.11 5.19
N VAL A 79 -6.26 7.31 4.78
CA VAL A 79 -5.81 7.00 3.41
C VAL A 79 -4.60 6.08 3.47
N ASP A 80 -4.63 5.03 2.67
CA ASP A 80 -3.47 4.17 2.40
C ASP A 80 -2.68 4.78 1.24
N VAL A 81 -1.42 5.12 1.48
CA VAL A 81 -0.53 5.81 0.54
C VAL A 81 0.83 5.13 0.49
N GLU A 82 1.60 5.37 -0.56
CA GLU A 82 3.02 4.94 -0.59
C GLU A 82 3.82 5.64 0.52
N GLY A 83 4.75 4.92 1.15
CA GLY A 83 5.48 5.39 2.31
C GLY A 83 6.30 6.65 2.07
N ASP A 84 6.90 6.81 0.88
CA ASP A 84 7.64 8.01 0.50
C ASP A 84 6.71 9.24 0.38
N TYR A 85 5.48 9.05 -0.17
CA TYR A 85 4.49 10.11 -0.17
C TYR A 85 4.04 10.47 1.25
N ALA A 86 3.86 9.50 2.15
CA ALA A 86 3.52 9.76 3.54
C ALA A 86 4.55 10.69 4.22
N VAL A 87 5.85 10.42 4.00
CA VAL A 87 6.96 11.26 4.50
C VAL A 87 6.89 12.66 3.89
N GLN A 88 6.73 12.77 2.56
CA GLN A 88 6.63 14.06 1.87
C GLN A 88 5.41 14.87 2.34
N ALA A 89 4.24 14.24 2.37
CA ALA A 89 2.99 14.90 2.76
C ALA A 89 3.02 15.39 4.22
N GLY A 90 3.68 14.64 5.12
CA GLY A 90 3.94 15.08 6.49
C GLY A 90 4.79 16.35 6.55
N LYS A 91 5.90 16.40 5.79
CA LYS A 91 6.78 17.57 5.66
C LYS A 91 6.04 18.79 5.07
N LEU A 92 5.12 18.57 4.13
CA LEU A 92 4.30 19.61 3.51
C LEU A 92 3.13 20.08 4.39
N GLY A 93 2.90 19.46 5.55
CA GLY A 93 1.82 19.82 6.46
C GLY A 93 0.42 19.45 5.95
N LEU A 94 0.31 18.45 5.09
CA LEU A 94 -0.94 17.93 4.53
C LEU A 94 -1.61 16.88 5.43
N LEU A 95 -0.91 16.42 6.48
CA LEU A 95 -1.36 15.34 7.35
C LEU A 95 -1.57 15.80 8.79
N GLU A 96 -2.49 15.15 9.49
CA GLU A 96 -2.61 15.23 10.94
C GLU A 96 -1.47 14.45 11.62
N LYS A 97 -1.01 14.94 12.77
CA LYS A 97 -0.15 14.11 13.64
C LYS A 97 -0.95 12.95 14.20
N LEU A 98 -0.35 11.77 14.18
CA LEU A 98 -0.93 10.58 14.78
C LEU A 98 -0.88 10.66 16.32
N ASP A 99 -1.90 10.09 16.96
CA ASP A 99 -1.98 10.02 18.42
C ASP A 99 -1.46 8.66 18.90
N PHE A 100 -0.20 8.63 19.30
CA PHE A 100 0.43 7.43 19.84
C PHE A 100 0.05 7.11 21.30
N SER A 101 -0.91 7.82 21.89
CA SER A 101 -1.59 7.36 23.09
C SER A 101 -2.73 6.37 22.76
N ILE A 102 -3.20 6.38 21.51
CA ILE A 102 -4.22 5.47 20.97
C ILE A 102 -3.57 4.36 20.14
N ILE A 103 -2.59 4.71 19.29
CA ILE A 103 -1.87 3.78 18.40
C ILE A 103 -0.64 3.25 19.14
N ASP A 104 -0.61 1.94 19.42
CA ASP A 104 0.52 1.30 20.10
C ASP A 104 1.69 1.06 19.14
N LYS A 105 2.52 2.09 18.96
CA LYS A 105 3.69 1.99 18.09
C LYS A 105 4.80 1.06 18.60
N SER A 106 4.76 0.60 19.86
CA SER A 106 5.79 -0.28 20.40
C SER A 106 5.82 -1.65 19.75
N LYS A 107 4.72 -2.05 19.11
CA LYS A 107 4.56 -3.30 18.39
C LYS A 107 4.81 -3.18 16.89
N LEU A 108 4.94 -1.95 16.39
CA LEU A 108 5.10 -1.68 14.96
C LEU A 108 6.59 -1.64 14.59
N ASP A 109 6.89 -2.06 13.36
CA ASP A 109 8.23 -1.95 12.82
C ASP A 109 8.66 -0.48 12.76
N PRO A 110 9.72 -0.09 13.50
CA PRO A 110 10.13 1.32 13.60
C PRO A 110 10.58 1.93 12.27
N ARG A 111 10.93 1.12 11.27
CA ARG A 111 11.26 1.59 9.91
C ARG A 111 10.11 2.36 9.27
N PHE A 112 8.87 2.06 9.66
CA PHE A 112 7.65 2.55 9.02
C PHE A 112 6.76 3.38 9.96
N VAL A 113 7.36 4.00 10.97
CA VAL A 113 6.66 4.86 11.94
C VAL A 113 7.24 6.26 11.90
N THR A 114 6.39 7.26 11.65
CA THR A 114 6.70 8.68 11.72
C THR A 114 5.70 9.41 12.62
N ASP A 115 5.86 10.72 12.84
CA ASP A 115 4.86 11.52 13.56
C ASP A 115 3.50 11.58 12.82
N TYR A 116 3.45 11.30 11.51
CA TYR A 116 2.30 11.53 10.63
C TYR A 116 1.77 10.26 9.96
N SER A 117 2.48 9.15 10.08
CA SER A 117 2.13 7.90 9.43
C SER A 117 2.60 6.68 10.22
N VAL A 118 1.89 5.58 10.05
CA VAL A 118 2.36 4.24 10.39
C VAL A 118 2.25 3.37 9.15
N GLY A 119 3.14 2.41 8.98
CA GLY A 119 3.01 1.45 7.89
C GLY A 119 1.65 0.76 7.93
N SER A 120 1.07 0.49 6.77
CA SER A 120 -0.11 -0.35 6.62
C SER A 120 0.30 -1.81 6.37
N PHE A 121 1.21 -2.00 5.48
CA PHE A 121 1.90 -3.27 5.16
C PHE A 121 3.17 -2.94 4.37
N TYR A 122 4.05 -3.91 4.21
CA TYR A 122 5.15 -3.78 3.26
C TYR A 122 5.15 -4.90 2.23
N TYR A 123 5.70 -4.61 1.06
CA TYR A 123 5.66 -5.44 -0.12
C TYR A 123 6.98 -5.39 -0.87
N SER A 124 7.16 -6.32 -1.78
CA SER A 124 8.33 -6.31 -2.66
C SER A 124 7.93 -6.27 -4.12
N PHE A 125 8.66 -5.48 -4.90
CA PHE A 125 8.78 -5.72 -6.32
C PHE A 125 9.67 -6.95 -6.52
N VAL A 126 9.08 -7.95 -7.13
CA VAL A 126 9.71 -9.24 -7.41
C VAL A 126 9.63 -9.55 -8.92
N ILE A 127 10.43 -10.48 -9.37
CA ILE A 127 10.32 -10.98 -10.74
C ILE A 127 9.24 -12.06 -10.76
N GLY A 128 8.12 -11.76 -11.43
CA GLY A 128 7.05 -12.72 -11.68
C GLY A 128 7.15 -13.31 -13.08
N CYS A 129 6.77 -14.57 -13.22
CA CYS A 129 6.81 -15.28 -14.49
C CYS A 129 5.66 -16.29 -14.60
N ASN A 130 4.95 -16.28 -15.73
CA ASN A 130 4.00 -17.33 -16.09
C ASN A 130 4.76 -18.51 -16.72
N LYS A 131 4.92 -19.60 -15.95
CA LYS A 131 5.71 -20.77 -16.36
C LYS A 131 5.15 -21.49 -17.59
N ASP A 132 3.85 -21.40 -17.80
CA ASP A 132 3.19 -22.07 -18.92
C ASP A 132 3.39 -21.32 -20.24
N ALA A 133 3.79 -20.03 -20.15
CA ALA A 133 3.95 -19.16 -21.31
C ALA A 133 5.40 -19.10 -21.84
N VAL A 134 6.39 -19.52 -21.05
CA VAL A 134 7.80 -19.41 -21.42
C VAL A 134 8.57 -20.71 -21.16
N LYS A 135 9.66 -20.92 -21.91
CA LYS A 135 10.52 -22.10 -21.71
C LYS A 135 11.35 -22.02 -20.42
N GLN A 136 11.70 -20.81 -20.03
CA GLN A 136 12.53 -20.54 -18.85
C GLN A 136 12.15 -19.18 -18.28
N CYS A 137 11.96 -19.12 -16.97
CA CYS A 137 11.72 -17.88 -16.24
C CYS A 137 13.03 -17.14 -15.93
N PRO A 138 13.06 -15.79 -16.02
CA PRO A 138 14.17 -14.99 -15.56
C PRO A 138 14.33 -15.10 -14.05
N LYS A 139 15.58 -15.13 -13.56
CA LYS A 139 15.91 -15.31 -12.13
C LYS A 139 16.55 -14.08 -11.50
N SER A 140 16.97 -13.12 -12.31
CA SER A 140 17.58 -11.87 -11.87
C SER A 140 17.06 -10.69 -12.69
N TRP A 141 17.25 -9.48 -12.18
CA TRP A 141 16.95 -8.27 -12.98
C TRP A 141 17.74 -8.24 -14.27
N ALA A 142 19.01 -8.68 -14.26
CA ALA A 142 19.81 -8.79 -15.48
C ALA A 142 19.16 -9.71 -16.53
N ASP A 143 18.57 -10.82 -16.11
CA ASP A 143 17.81 -11.71 -17.02
C ASP A 143 16.57 -11.01 -17.59
N VAL A 144 15.82 -10.23 -16.78
CA VAL A 144 14.63 -9.48 -17.25
C VAL A 144 15.02 -8.46 -18.33
N PHE A 145 16.24 -7.92 -18.28
CA PHE A 145 16.75 -6.97 -19.27
C PHE A 145 17.49 -7.62 -20.45
N ASP A 146 17.72 -8.93 -20.45
CA ASP A 146 18.35 -9.66 -21.56
C ASP A 146 17.30 -10.12 -22.58
N VAL A 147 17.00 -9.28 -23.56
CA VAL A 147 16.02 -9.56 -24.62
C VAL A 147 16.43 -10.69 -25.56
N LYS A 148 17.72 -11.06 -25.59
CA LYS A 148 18.22 -12.16 -26.42
C LYS A 148 17.97 -13.51 -25.76
N LYS A 149 18.27 -13.59 -24.45
CA LYS A 149 18.07 -14.81 -23.66
C LYS A 149 16.61 -15.02 -23.30
N PHE A 150 15.91 -13.92 -22.98
CA PHE A 150 14.49 -13.90 -22.59
C PHE A 150 13.69 -13.01 -23.55
N PRO A 151 13.35 -13.51 -24.75
CA PRO A 151 12.59 -12.75 -25.72
C PRO A 151 11.12 -12.57 -25.27
N GLY A 152 10.46 -11.53 -25.79
CA GLY A 152 9.06 -11.23 -25.52
C GLY A 152 8.88 -9.95 -24.72
N LYS A 153 7.63 -9.64 -24.41
CA LYS A 153 7.28 -8.46 -23.62
C LYS A 153 7.52 -8.70 -22.13
N ARG A 154 7.77 -7.64 -21.41
CA ARG A 154 7.91 -7.62 -19.94
C ARG A 154 7.08 -6.53 -19.32
N ALA A 155 6.41 -6.85 -18.21
CA ALA A 155 5.58 -5.92 -17.47
C ALA A 155 6.42 -5.11 -16.48
N PHE A 156 6.20 -3.79 -16.41
CA PHE A 156 6.76 -2.92 -15.40
C PHE A 156 5.73 -1.92 -14.89
N TYR A 157 5.90 -1.45 -13.64
CA TYR A 157 5.08 -0.43 -13.04
C TYR A 157 5.28 0.92 -13.71
N LYS A 158 4.18 1.61 -14.02
CA LYS A 158 4.16 2.84 -14.82
C LYS A 158 4.56 4.08 -14.03
N TRP A 159 4.17 4.13 -12.77
CA TRP A 159 4.29 5.35 -12.00
C TRP A 159 5.69 5.53 -11.41
N SER A 160 6.06 6.79 -11.15
CA SER A 160 7.29 7.16 -10.47
C SER A 160 7.18 6.79 -8.99
N ALA A 161 7.76 5.65 -8.63
CA ALA A 161 7.79 5.08 -7.29
C ALA A 161 9.02 4.17 -7.15
N PRO A 162 9.41 3.78 -5.94
CA PRO A 162 10.44 2.75 -5.74
C PRO A 162 10.18 1.49 -6.57
N GLY A 163 11.23 0.85 -7.07
CA GLY A 163 11.16 -0.45 -7.73
C GLY A 163 11.79 -0.49 -9.12
N VAL A 164 11.28 0.26 -10.11
CA VAL A 164 11.71 0.11 -11.51
C VAL A 164 13.10 0.73 -11.76
N ILE A 165 13.40 1.85 -11.13
CA ILE A 165 14.70 2.52 -11.24
C ILE A 165 15.78 1.67 -10.58
N GLU A 166 15.52 1.17 -9.38
CA GLU A 166 16.41 0.25 -8.67
C GLU A 166 16.62 -1.04 -9.47
N ALA A 167 15.56 -1.63 -10.02
CA ALA A 167 15.67 -2.83 -10.86
C ALA A 167 16.57 -2.61 -12.09
N ALA A 168 16.47 -1.43 -12.71
CA ALA A 168 17.33 -1.07 -13.85
C ALA A 168 18.80 -0.93 -13.43
N LEU A 169 19.08 -0.29 -12.30
CA LEU A 169 20.44 -0.15 -11.77
C LEU A 169 21.04 -1.51 -11.37
N LEU A 170 20.25 -2.37 -10.71
CA LEU A 170 20.66 -3.74 -10.39
C LEU A 170 20.95 -4.55 -11.66
N ALA A 171 20.09 -4.41 -12.68
CA ALA A 171 20.29 -5.06 -13.98
C ALA A 171 21.53 -4.56 -14.71
N ASP A 172 21.96 -3.32 -14.43
CA ASP A 172 23.20 -2.74 -14.98
C ASP A 172 24.44 -3.00 -14.10
N GLY A 173 24.31 -3.86 -13.08
CA GLY A 173 25.40 -4.32 -12.23
C GLY A 173 25.77 -3.38 -11.08
N VAL A 174 24.90 -2.44 -10.70
CA VAL A 174 25.06 -1.68 -9.47
C VAL A 174 24.82 -2.63 -8.29
N ALA A 175 25.74 -2.65 -7.33
CA ALA A 175 25.57 -3.47 -6.12
C ALA A 175 24.39 -2.94 -5.27
N ALA A 176 23.67 -3.84 -4.62
CA ALA A 176 22.47 -3.51 -3.83
C ALA A 176 22.73 -2.44 -2.75
N ASP A 177 23.92 -2.48 -2.12
CA ASP A 177 24.34 -1.52 -1.09
C ASP A 177 24.87 -0.17 -1.66
N LYS A 178 24.84 0.00 -2.98
CA LYS A 178 25.33 1.19 -3.71
C LYS A 178 24.26 1.84 -4.59
N LEU A 179 22.99 1.48 -4.40
CA LEU A 179 21.90 2.01 -5.22
C LEU A 179 21.66 3.51 -4.96
N TYR A 180 21.75 3.92 -3.71
CA TYR A 180 21.47 5.30 -3.33
C TYR A 180 22.76 6.13 -3.12
N PRO A 181 22.78 7.39 -3.59
CA PRO A 181 21.74 8.07 -4.37
C PRO A 181 21.54 7.44 -5.76
N LEU A 182 20.29 7.43 -6.26
CA LEU A 182 19.94 6.81 -7.54
C LEU A 182 20.61 7.55 -8.72
N ASP A 183 21.37 6.84 -9.54
CA ASP A 183 21.90 7.36 -10.82
C ASP A 183 20.81 7.25 -11.89
N LEU A 184 19.98 8.30 -12.01
CA LEU A 184 18.84 8.32 -12.93
C LEU A 184 19.27 8.24 -14.40
N ASP A 185 20.39 8.85 -14.79
CA ASP A 185 20.88 8.80 -16.18
C ASP A 185 21.27 7.38 -16.56
N ARG A 186 21.93 6.68 -15.66
CA ARG A 186 22.31 5.28 -15.84
C ARG A 186 21.09 4.38 -15.89
N ALA A 187 20.11 4.60 -14.99
CA ALA A 187 18.87 3.82 -14.95
C ALA A 187 18.08 3.98 -16.26
N PHE A 188 17.87 5.21 -16.71
CA PHE A 188 17.13 5.46 -17.97
C PHE A 188 17.85 4.88 -19.18
N LYS A 189 19.17 5.04 -19.27
CA LYS A 189 19.96 4.41 -20.33
C LYS A 189 19.82 2.88 -20.34
N LYS A 190 19.72 2.27 -19.14
CA LYS A 190 19.47 0.83 -19.03
C LYS A 190 18.06 0.47 -19.48
N LEU A 191 17.05 1.22 -19.05
CA LEU A 191 15.65 1.04 -19.47
C LEU A 191 15.47 1.23 -20.97
N ASP A 192 16.20 2.12 -21.64
CA ASP A 192 16.17 2.30 -23.07
C ASP A 192 16.49 1.01 -23.84
N THR A 193 17.31 0.13 -23.27
CA THR A 193 17.68 -1.15 -23.92
C THR A 193 16.51 -2.11 -24.08
N ILE A 194 15.42 -1.91 -23.35
CA ILE A 194 14.23 -2.75 -23.37
C ILE A 194 12.93 -1.96 -23.56
N LYS A 195 12.99 -0.63 -23.76
CA LYS A 195 11.83 0.28 -23.76
C LYS A 195 10.72 -0.18 -24.71
N SER A 196 11.08 -0.61 -25.93
CA SER A 196 10.13 -1.12 -26.91
C SER A 196 9.43 -2.42 -26.49
N ASP A 197 9.99 -3.13 -25.53
CA ASP A 197 9.47 -4.43 -25.06
C ASP A 197 8.76 -4.34 -23.71
N ILE A 198 8.66 -3.14 -23.13
CA ILE A 198 7.93 -2.92 -21.89
C ILE A 198 6.44 -2.77 -22.18
N ILE A 199 5.61 -3.44 -21.37
CA ILE A 199 4.20 -3.15 -21.20
C ILE A 199 4.02 -2.59 -19.80
N TRP A 200 3.56 -1.34 -19.74
CA TRP A 200 3.36 -0.62 -18.49
C TRP A 200 2.03 -0.99 -17.85
N TRP A 201 2.05 -1.31 -16.56
CA TRP A 201 0.84 -1.47 -15.77
C TRP A 201 0.72 -0.37 -14.73
N ASP A 202 -0.51 0.09 -14.49
CA ASP A 202 -0.85 1.17 -13.56
C ASP A 202 -1.66 0.72 -12.35
N SER A 203 -2.16 -0.51 -12.38
CA SER A 203 -2.92 -1.11 -11.29
C SER A 203 -2.56 -2.57 -11.07
N GLY A 204 -2.73 -3.06 -9.82
CA GLY A 204 -2.46 -4.46 -9.50
C GLY A 204 -3.33 -5.44 -10.30
N ALA A 205 -4.57 -5.08 -10.63
CA ALA A 205 -5.44 -5.91 -11.45
C ALA A 205 -4.91 -6.03 -12.89
N GLN A 206 -4.43 -4.93 -13.49
CA GLN A 206 -3.82 -4.94 -14.80
C GLN A 206 -2.54 -5.78 -14.82
N SER A 207 -1.69 -5.66 -13.78
CA SER A 207 -0.47 -6.47 -13.69
C SER A 207 -0.77 -7.98 -13.69
N GLN A 208 -1.78 -8.41 -12.94
CA GLN A 208 -2.24 -9.80 -12.92
C GLN A 208 -2.77 -10.25 -14.30
N GLN A 209 -3.55 -9.39 -14.97
CA GLN A 209 -4.08 -9.69 -16.30
C GLN A 209 -2.97 -9.89 -17.33
N LEU A 210 -1.97 -9.00 -17.37
CA LEU A 210 -0.83 -9.08 -18.29
C LEU A 210 -0.05 -10.38 -18.12
N LEU A 211 0.17 -10.81 -16.87
CA LEU A 211 0.86 -12.06 -16.57
C LEU A 211 0.00 -13.28 -16.90
N ALA A 212 -1.29 -13.28 -16.55
CA ALA A 212 -2.21 -14.38 -16.78
C ALA A 212 -2.44 -14.63 -18.28
N SER A 213 -2.63 -13.56 -19.05
CA SER A 213 -2.83 -13.65 -20.51
C SER A 213 -1.55 -13.95 -21.29
N ALA A 214 -0.40 -13.92 -20.63
CA ALA A 214 0.93 -14.00 -21.24
C ALA A 214 1.23 -12.89 -22.26
N GLU A 215 0.50 -11.78 -22.24
CA GLU A 215 0.84 -10.58 -23.01
C GLU A 215 2.19 -10.02 -22.58
N ALA A 216 2.47 -10.04 -21.27
CA ALA A 216 3.80 -9.88 -20.68
C ALA A 216 4.07 -11.08 -19.75
N PRO A 217 4.70 -12.14 -20.26
CA PRO A 217 4.80 -13.40 -19.54
C PRO A 217 5.77 -13.36 -18.33
N PHE A 218 6.50 -12.30 -18.15
CA PHE A 218 7.36 -12.03 -17.00
C PHE A 218 7.57 -10.52 -16.82
N GLY A 219 8.15 -10.14 -15.68
CA GLY A 219 8.47 -8.74 -15.40
C GLY A 219 8.55 -8.44 -13.92
N SER A 220 8.37 -7.17 -13.59
CA SER A 220 8.33 -6.63 -12.24
C SER A 220 6.88 -6.55 -11.73
N PHE A 221 6.61 -7.17 -10.60
CA PHE A 221 5.27 -7.24 -10.00
C PHE A 221 5.33 -7.09 -8.48
N TRP A 222 4.26 -6.64 -7.87
CA TRP A 222 4.09 -6.73 -6.42
C TRP A 222 3.83 -8.18 -6.00
N ASN A 223 4.56 -8.67 -5.02
CA ASN A 223 4.52 -10.07 -4.58
C ASN A 223 3.11 -10.55 -4.21
N GLY A 224 2.30 -9.75 -3.51
CA GLY A 224 0.93 -10.14 -3.14
C GLY A 224 0.01 -10.32 -4.37
N ARG A 225 0.26 -9.61 -5.47
CA ARG A 225 -0.49 -9.80 -6.71
C ARG A 225 -0.16 -11.14 -7.38
N LEU A 226 1.08 -11.59 -7.26
CA LEU A 226 1.49 -12.93 -7.74
C LEU A 226 0.88 -14.03 -6.88
N THR A 227 0.84 -13.85 -5.55
CA THR A 227 0.17 -14.76 -4.61
C THR A 227 -1.31 -14.91 -4.96
N ALA A 228 -2.02 -13.78 -5.13
CA ALA A 228 -3.43 -13.78 -5.50
C ALA A 228 -3.67 -14.42 -6.89
N LEU A 229 -2.79 -14.19 -7.86
CA LEU A 229 -2.89 -14.80 -9.20
C LEU A 229 -2.68 -16.31 -9.15
N ALA A 230 -1.68 -16.78 -8.40
CA ALA A 230 -1.42 -18.21 -8.24
C ALA A 230 -2.62 -18.94 -7.64
N ALA A 231 -3.37 -18.32 -6.73
CA ALA A 231 -4.59 -18.86 -6.15
C ALA A 231 -5.72 -19.08 -7.18
N THR A 232 -5.66 -18.42 -8.35
CA THR A 232 -6.61 -18.65 -9.46
C THR A 232 -6.24 -19.83 -10.35
N GLY A 233 -5.12 -20.50 -10.10
CA GLY A 233 -4.65 -21.67 -10.86
C GLY A 233 -3.65 -21.34 -11.97
N VAL A 234 -3.20 -20.09 -12.11
CA VAL A 234 -2.10 -19.72 -13.00
C VAL A 234 -0.77 -20.20 -12.40
N THR A 235 0.06 -20.88 -13.20
CA THR A 235 1.36 -21.37 -12.74
C THR A 235 2.37 -20.24 -12.69
N VAL A 236 2.42 -19.53 -11.56
CA VAL A 236 3.33 -18.40 -11.34
C VAL A 236 4.63 -18.89 -10.71
N GLU A 237 5.77 -18.45 -11.27
CA GLU A 237 7.06 -18.55 -10.64
C GLU A 237 7.53 -17.17 -10.19
N THR A 238 7.93 -17.05 -8.92
CA THR A 238 8.43 -15.81 -8.32
C THR A 238 9.93 -15.95 -8.04
N SER A 239 10.74 -15.02 -8.54
CA SER A 239 12.13 -14.88 -8.10
C SER A 239 12.26 -13.70 -7.13
N TRP A 240 12.83 -13.98 -5.98
CA TRP A 240 13.09 -13.01 -4.91
C TRP A 240 14.51 -12.40 -4.97
N THR A 241 15.31 -12.79 -5.96
CA THR A 241 16.69 -12.28 -6.10
C THR A 241 16.70 -10.77 -6.26
N ASN A 242 17.32 -10.09 -5.31
CA ASN A 242 17.35 -8.63 -5.20
C ASN A 242 15.94 -8.01 -5.30
N ASN A 243 14.97 -8.60 -4.61
CA ASN A 243 13.66 -8.02 -4.48
C ASN A 243 13.74 -6.61 -3.86
N ILE A 244 12.91 -5.69 -4.30
CA ILE A 244 12.94 -4.29 -3.85
C ILE A 244 11.73 -4.06 -2.98
N THR A 245 11.95 -3.84 -1.68
CA THR A 245 10.89 -3.72 -0.67
C THR A 245 10.57 -2.26 -0.41
N ALA A 246 9.29 -1.97 -0.45
CA ALA A 246 8.70 -0.69 -0.09
C ALA A 246 7.52 -0.92 0.86
N ALA A 247 7.06 0.12 1.52
CA ALA A 247 5.89 0.07 2.39
C ALA A 247 4.82 1.03 1.92
N ASP A 248 3.57 0.64 2.14
CA ASP A 248 2.46 1.56 2.19
C ASP A 248 2.25 2.04 3.62
N SER A 249 1.57 3.15 3.79
CA SER A 249 1.36 3.81 5.07
C SER A 249 -0.06 4.32 5.22
N LEU A 250 -0.60 4.18 6.42
CA LEU A 250 -1.85 4.81 6.82
C LEU A 250 -1.57 6.23 7.28
N VAL A 251 -2.28 7.17 6.69
CA VAL A 251 -2.22 8.61 6.98
C VAL A 251 -3.61 9.19 7.23
N VAL A 252 -3.64 10.30 7.95
CA VAL A 252 -4.86 11.06 8.22
C VAL A 252 -4.73 12.43 7.55
N PRO A 253 -5.50 12.76 6.51
CA PRO A 253 -5.46 14.08 5.88
C PRO A 253 -5.83 15.18 6.88
N LYS A 254 -5.08 16.28 6.83
CA LYS A 254 -5.26 17.40 7.76
C LYS A 254 -6.62 18.05 7.57
N GLY A 255 -7.35 18.24 8.68
CA GLY A 255 -8.67 18.87 8.68
C GLY A 255 -9.82 17.89 8.50
N THR A 256 -9.60 16.57 8.58
CA THR A 256 -10.70 15.61 8.70
C THR A 256 -11.56 15.92 9.92
N LYS A 257 -12.86 15.68 9.79
CA LYS A 257 -13.84 15.87 10.88
C LYS A 257 -13.90 14.67 11.82
N ASN A 258 -13.39 13.51 11.38
CA ASN A 258 -13.47 12.21 12.06
C ASN A 258 -12.12 11.77 12.63
N LYS A 259 -11.30 12.72 13.12
CA LYS A 259 -9.92 12.44 13.56
C LYS A 259 -9.85 11.34 14.63
N ASP A 260 -10.73 11.39 15.63
CA ASP A 260 -10.74 10.38 16.71
C ASP A 260 -11.09 8.97 16.18
N ALA A 261 -12.06 8.88 15.27
CA ALA A 261 -12.42 7.63 14.61
C ALA A 261 -11.25 7.12 13.74
N ALA A 262 -10.58 8.02 13.02
CA ALA A 262 -9.40 7.70 12.21
C ALA A 262 -8.25 7.12 13.05
N MET A 263 -7.94 7.72 14.21
CA MET A 263 -6.90 7.18 15.11
C MET A 263 -7.24 5.81 15.66
N LYS A 264 -8.50 5.59 16.05
CA LYS A 264 -8.99 4.27 16.51
C LYS A 264 -8.96 3.24 15.38
N PHE A 265 -9.33 3.64 14.17
CA PHE A 265 -9.26 2.75 13.01
C PHE A 265 -7.81 2.34 12.71
N ILE A 266 -6.86 3.27 12.71
CA ILE A 266 -5.44 2.96 12.53
C ILE A 266 -4.95 2.01 13.63
N ALA A 267 -5.30 2.25 14.89
CA ALA A 267 -4.93 1.36 15.99
C ALA A 267 -5.46 -0.06 15.79
N HIS A 268 -6.72 -0.21 15.31
CA HIS A 268 -7.31 -1.50 15.00
C HIS A 268 -6.63 -2.15 13.79
N ALA A 269 -6.44 -1.42 12.68
CA ALA A 269 -5.84 -1.90 11.45
C ALA A 269 -4.37 -2.34 11.63
N THR A 270 -3.67 -1.75 12.59
CA THR A 270 -2.29 -2.11 12.95
C THR A 270 -2.19 -3.09 14.12
N SER A 271 -3.30 -3.63 14.62
CA SER A 271 -3.28 -4.70 15.62
C SER A 271 -2.70 -6.00 15.04
N ASP A 272 -2.17 -6.86 15.90
CA ASP A 272 -1.59 -8.14 15.50
C ASP A 272 -2.56 -9.02 14.71
N GLN A 273 -3.81 -9.14 15.19
CA GLN A 273 -4.83 -9.95 14.55
C GLN A 273 -5.25 -9.41 13.18
N ALA A 274 -5.48 -8.10 13.06
CA ALA A 274 -5.87 -7.45 11.80
C ALA A 274 -4.75 -7.56 10.76
N GLN A 275 -3.51 -7.35 11.19
CA GLN A 275 -2.32 -7.46 10.35
C GLN A 275 -2.06 -8.91 9.90
N ALA A 276 -2.19 -9.90 10.79
CA ALA A 276 -2.04 -11.32 10.43
C ALA A 276 -3.14 -11.77 9.45
N SER A 277 -4.38 -11.31 9.65
CA SER A 277 -5.50 -11.60 8.76
C SER A 277 -5.25 -11.03 7.36
N PHE A 278 -4.83 -9.76 7.27
CA PHE A 278 -4.51 -9.10 6.02
C PHE A 278 -3.33 -9.78 5.29
N ALA A 279 -2.23 -10.08 6.01
CA ALA A 279 -1.08 -10.78 5.45
C ALA A 279 -1.45 -12.16 4.90
N THR A 280 -2.32 -12.90 5.60
CA THR A 280 -2.84 -14.20 5.17
C THR A 280 -3.66 -14.08 3.87
N ALA A 281 -4.46 -13.04 3.77
CA ALA A 281 -5.32 -12.83 2.59
C ALA A 281 -4.54 -12.33 1.35
N THR A 282 -3.39 -11.67 1.54
CA THR A 282 -2.71 -10.96 0.46
C THR A 282 -1.31 -11.46 0.13
N GLY A 283 -0.61 -12.07 1.09
CA GLY A 283 0.82 -12.35 0.97
C GLY A 283 1.72 -11.10 1.10
N TYR A 284 1.18 -9.95 1.55
CA TYR A 284 1.97 -8.80 1.95
C TYR A 284 2.41 -8.94 3.40
N ALA A 285 3.53 -8.33 3.76
CA ALA A 285 4.10 -8.49 5.08
C ALA A 285 3.46 -7.54 6.11
N PRO A 286 3.22 -8.01 7.34
CA PRO A 286 2.62 -7.18 8.39
C PRO A 286 3.62 -6.17 8.94
N ILE A 287 3.12 -4.99 9.29
CA ILE A 287 3.90 -3.97 10.01
C ILE A 287 3.96 -4.26 11.51
N ASN A 288 2.96 -4.93 12.06
CA ASN A 288 2.97 -5.34 13.45
C ASN A 288 3.84 -6.59 13.62
N LEU A 289 4.89 -6.48 14.42
CA LEU A 289 5.88 -7.55 14.61
C LEU A 289 5.29 -8.78 15.32
N ASP A 290 4.29 -8.58 16.18
CA ASP A 290 3.60 -9.67 16.89
C ASP A 290 2.66 -10.46 15.96
N ALA A 291 2.25 -9.90 14.83
CA ALA A 291 1.40 -10.59 13.84
C ALA A 291 2.08 -11.84 13.26
N ASN A 292 3.41 -11.86 13.21
CA ASN A 292 4.19 -12.97 12.63
C ASN A 292 3.90 -14.32 13.30
N VAL A 293 3.62 -14.34 14.60
CA VAL A 293 3.34 -15.59 15.34
C VAL A 293 1.93 -16.12 15.13
N LEU A 294 1.04 -15.30 14.58
CA LEU A 294 -0.36 -15.64 14.30
C LEU A 294 -0.55 -16.21 12.89
N MET A 295 0.47 -16.12 12.03
CA MET A 295 0.42 -16.59 10.65
C MET A 295 0.95 -18.02 10.52
N ASP A 296 0.46 -18.71 9.47
CA ASP A 296 1.00 -20.01 9.08
C ASP A 296 2.50 -19.92 8.74
N GLY A 297 3.27 -20.93 9.14
CA GLY A 297 4.71 -20.96 8.95
C GLY A 297 5.14 -21.02 7.48
N GLU A 298 4.38 -21.68 6.61
CA GLU A 298 4.67 -21.75 5.17
C GLU A 298 4.43 -20.39 4.52
N LEU A 299 3.30 -19.74 4.81
CA LEU A 299 3.02 -18.38 4.34
C LEU A 299 4.13 -17.41 4.75
N ARG A 300 4.52 -17.45 6.03
CA ARG A 300 5.55 -16.55 6.57
C ARG A 300 6.88 -16.65 5.81
N GLN A 301 7.26 -17.84 5.32
CA GLN A 301 8.47 -18.05 4.51
C GLN A 301 8.39 -17.40 3.12
N THR A 302 7.22 -16.98 2.67
CA THR A 302 7.01 -16.31 1.38
C THR A 302 6.86 -14.80 1.48
N LEU A 303 7.06 -14.23 2.67
CA LEU A 303 6.95 -12.79 2.88
C LEU A 303 8.29 -12.07 2.65
N PRO A 304 8.28 -10.78 2.33
CA PRO A 304 9.48 -9.98 2.06
C PRO A 304 10.59 -10.13 3.09
N ASP A 305 10.29 -9.99 4.36
CA ASP A 305 11.32 -10.02 5.43
C ASP A 305 12.07 -11.36 5.54
N MET A 306 11.44 -12.45 5.14
CA MET A 306 12.10 -13.77 5.08
C MET A 306 13.08 -13.88 3.91
N GLN A 307 13.09 -12.90 3.02
CA GLN A 307 13.98 -12.82 1.87
C GLN A 307 15.14 -11.83 2.11
N ALA A 308 15.40 -11.45 3.36
CA ALA A 308 16.31 -10.38 3.76
C ALA A 308 17.74 -10.52 3.22
N GLU A 309 18.24 -11.75 2.99
CA GLU A 309 19.60 -11.97 2.46
C GLU A 309 19.84 -11.31 1.10
N THR A 310 18.83 -11.28 0.24
CA THR A 310 18.91 -10.67 -1.10
C THR A 310 17.98 -9.46 -1.26
N GLN A 311 17.31 -9.06 -0.21
CA GLN A 311 16.33 -7.98 -0.22
C GLN A 311 17.03 -6.61 -0.28
N VAL A 312 16.47 -5.73 -1.09
CA VAL A 312 16.82 -4.31 -1.15
C VAL A 312 15.69 -3.50 -0.54
N ASN A 313 15.93 -2.84 0.57
CA ASN A 313 14.95 -1.92 1.14
C ASN A 313 15.06 -0.57 0.42
N ALA A 314 13.98 -0.10 -0.18
CA ALA A 314 13.92 1.22 -0.78
C ALA A 314 14.12 2.30 0.29
N ASP A 315 14.94 3.31 -0.03
CA ASP A 315 15.17 4.46 0.86
C ASP A 315 14.01 5.44 0.71
N MET A 316 13.01 5.30 1.60
CA MET A 316 11.79 6.11 1.57
C MET A 316 12.06 7.60 1.85
N ASP A 317 13.08 7.92 2.67
CA ASP A 317 13.46 9.32 2.92
C ASP A 317 14.08 9.95 1.67
N TYR A 318 14.97 9.22 0.99
CA TYR A 318 15.53 9.64 -0.29
C TYR A 318 14.43 9.86 -1.34
N TRP A 319 13.52 8.90 -1.49
CA TRP A 319 12.40 9.01 -2.42
C TRP A 319 11.50 10.21 -2.09
N ALA A 320 11.17 10.42 -0.82
CA ALA A 320 10.37 11.57 -0.37
C ALA A 320 11.04 12.91 -0.68
N GLU A 321 12.37 13.00 -0.52
CA GLU A 321 13.14 14.22 -0.77
C GLU A 321 13.26 14.52 -2.27
N HIS A 322 13.41 13.48 -3.10
CA HIS A 322 13.64 13.62 -4.54
C HIS A 322 12.42 13.29 -5.40
N ARG A 323 11.23 13.05 -4.79
CA ARG A 323 10.03 12.58 -5.49
C ARG A 323 9.65 13.44 -6.69
N ASP A 324 9.66 14.75 -6.56
CA ASP A 324 9.25 15.68 -7.61
C ASP A 324 10.29 15.73 -8.76
N GLU A 325 11.57 15.68 -8.43
CA GLU A 325 12.65 15.60 -9.42
C GLU A 325 12.59 14.29 -10.19
N ILE A 326 12.54 13.16 -9.46
CA ILE A 326 12.47 11.83 -10.07
C ILE A 326 11.22 11.72 -10.94
N GLY A 327 10.06 12.17 -10.45
CA GLY A 327 8.80 12.15 -11.19
C GLY A 327 8.87 12.95 -12.48
N THR A 328 9.41 14.17 -12.42
CA THR A 328 9.59 15.02 -13.60
C THR A 328 10.46 14.34 -14.66
N ARG A 329 11.58 13.77 -14.25
CA ARG A 329 12.51 13.08 -15.17
C ARG A 329 11.93 11.76 -15.68
N TRP A 330 11.23 11.00 -14.85
CA TRP A 330 10.58 9.75 -15.18
C TRP A 330 9.53 9.94 -16.28
N TYR A 331 8.60 10.87 -16.10
CA TYR A 331 7.54 11.09 -17.08
C TYR A 331 8.05 11.74 -18.37
N ALA A 332 9.06 12.61 -18.28
CA ALA A 332 9.73 13.15 -19.48
C ALA A 332 10.42 12.05 -20.30
N TRP A 333 11.07 11.07 -19.62
CA TRP A 333 11.67 9.92 -20.27
C TRP A 333 10.64 8.97 -20.88
N GLN A 334 9.54 8.69 -20.17
CA GLN A 334 8.47 7.83 -20.70
C GLN A 334 7.82 8.40 -21.96
N ALA A 335 7.71 9.73 -22.07
CA ALA A 335 7.08 10.42 -23.19
C ALA A 335 7.92 10.42 -24.49
N GLN A 336 9.20 10.07 -24.44
CA GLN A 336 10.08 9.94 -25.60
C GLN A 336 9.85 8.62 -26.33
#